data_88eea015488409e52e3e52087b2c378c
#
_entry.id   88eea015488409e52e3e52087b2c378c
#
_cell.length_a   1.000
_cell.length_b   1.000
_cell.length_c   1.000
_cell.angle_alpha   90.00
_cell.angle_beta   90.00
_cell.angle_gamma   90.00
#
_symmetry.space_group_name_H-M   'P 1'
#
loop_
_entity.id
_entity.type
_entity.pdbx_description
1 polymer ?
#
loop_
_entity_poly.entity_id
_entity_poly.type
_entity_poly.pdbx_seq_one_letter_code
_entity_poly.pdbx_strand_id
1 'polypeptide(L)'
;MRRLHYLFLLLLVLLPLVMWGQPSILRVRPYDGTPASFLNTQLAVDTTANGGVIPANRVYVLQRGAPYLANAVFRVNAGQTIRMQANDSAGVDRPVIFLYPTGTGTTPQNPPGNLIDLRGNLQFKNLVISGYFQPIDTNLYNLQAALFNVRTAGVGARMTLDSCILTNTNGNHIRTDGAIKFLSVKNCIFANMGYLGRSNLGAGKGMDLRDVSSDTVLILNNTFVNWQDRIIRHYNFNNPLAGTGPINYLRFDHNTLVNGMSYHGLLSLGSMGPRCLIQNNLLIDPFALGNDSDATRQSEFVNDLEQDPYGGPRMAWIFTTPNDTTRWTISNNYYAISDSGQAFYNQFASAGVTGEGSPLTYHINAKLGADSVNAFRKIALTLPNIPKLMMNEMRWYRSPTGGNKLKNTPNAAIWNSSFDFDRRGWRYYHDTLNCAYSTGSPAYTGALGSYPVGDLNWFPTRYAAWRADAVSGVAEDLTSIPMTFSLDQNFPNPFNPSTKITFTLKKSGYTLLTVYNVLGQRIATPIAGETAAGKHEVTFDASALSTGVYFYRLESGGFFDVKKMLLVR
;
A
#
# COMPACT_ATOMS: atom_id res chain seq x y z
N MET A 1 33.19 25.23 70.41
CA MET A 1 32.94 25.54 68.99
C MET A 1 33.24 24.31 68.18
N ARG A 2 32.23 23.53 67.87
CA ARG A 2 32.36 22.34 67.01
C ARG A 2 31.56 22.63 65.71
N ARG A 3 32.26 22.68 64.59
CA ARG A 3 31.63 22.81 63.22
C ARG A 3 31.21 21.43 62.76
N LEU A 4 29.92 21.25 62.55
CA LEU A 4 29.33 20.06 61.92
C LEU A 4 29.42 20.24 60.39
N HIS A 5 30.13 19.34 59.71
CA HIS A 5 30.16 19.26 58.27
C HIS A 5 29.03 18.33 57.84
N TYR A 6 28.06 18.86 57.12
CA TYR A 6 27.05 18.04 56.40
C TYR A 6 27.63 17.58 55.06
N LEU A 7 27.85 16.29 54.96
CA LEU A 7 28.20 15.60 53.73
C LEU A 7 26.89 15.35 52.96
N PHE A 8 26.64 16.09 51.85
CA PHE A 8 25.56 15.80 50.94
C PHE A 8 25.99 14.64 50.03
N LEU A 9 25.43 13.45 50.25
CA LEU A 9 25.54 12.32 49.35
C LEU A 9 24.58 12.57 48.17
N LEU A 10 25.11 12.95 47.03
CA LEU A 10 24.37 13.03 45.79
C LEU A 10 24.16 11.60 45.27
N LEU A 11 23.01 11.01 45.53
CA LEU A 11 22.60 9.74 44.92
C LEU A 11 22.21 10.03 43.47
N LEU A 12 23.13 9.79 42.54
CA LEU A 12 22.84 9.76 41.10
C LEU A 12 21.98 8.53 40.81
N VAL A 13 20.65 8.71 40.77
CA VAL A 13 19.73 7.72 40.22
C VAL A 13 19.95 7.71 38.70
N LEU A 14 20.73 6.76 38.24
CA LEU A 14 20.80 6.41 36.81
C LEU A 14 19.42 5.86 36.38
N LEU A 15 18.55 6.76 35.96
CA LEU A 15 17.40 6.36 35.13
C LEU A 15 17.97 5.74 33.85
N PRO A 16 17.50 4.56 33.45
CA PRO A 16 17.86 4.06 32.13
C PRO A 16 17.28 5.04 31.10
N LEU A 17 18.15 5.85 30.51
CA LEU A 17 17.90 6.48 29.25
C LEU A 17 17.52 5.32 28.32
N VAL A 18 16.25 5.22 27.92
CA VAL A 18 15.86 4.43 26.78
C VAL A 18 16.54 5.10 25.59
N MET A 19 17.81 4.78 25.39
CA MET A 19 18.49 5.07 24.15
C MET A 19 17.71 4.34 23.07
N TRP A 20 16.98 5.06 22.26
CA TRP A 20 16.58 4.58 20.95
C TRP A 20 17.88 4.21 20.27
N GLY A 21 18.19 2.91 20.25
CA GLY A 21 19.46 2.43 19.72
C GLY A 21 19.63 2.96 18.30
N GLN A 22 20.79 3.56 18.05
CA GLN A 22 21.15 4.01 16.70
C GLN A 22 20.91 2.86 15.71
N PRO A 23 20.47 3.13 14.47
CA PRO A 23 20.28 2.11 13.47
C PRO A 23 21.57 1.29 13.32
N SER A 24 21.47 -0.02 13.48
CA SER A 24 22.58 -0.94 13.22
C SER A 24 22.64 -1.22 11.72
N ILE A 25 23.52 -0.51 11.03
CA ILE A 25 23.63 -0.61 9.57
C ILE A 25 24.48 -1.83 9.19
N LEU A 26 23.93 -2.70 8.36
CA LEU A 26 24.66 -3.73 7.63
C LEU A 26 24.68 -3.40 6.14
N ARG A 27 25.86 -3.15 5.61
CA ARG A 27 26.06 -2.97 4.16
C ARG A 27 26.10 -4.33 3.49
N VAL A 28 25.08 -4.62 2.68
CA VAL A 28 24.99 -5.88 1.93
C VAL A 28 25.88 -5.77 0.71
N ARG A 29 26.72 -6.79 0.49
CA ARG A 29 27.61 -6.87 -0.66
C ARG A 29 26.81 -7.21 -1.92
N PRO A 30 27.06 -6.53 -3.05
CA PRO A 30 26.50 -6.90 -4.35
C PRO A 30 26.84 -8.35 -4.74
N TYR A 31 26.09 -8.90 -5.68
CA TYR A 31 26.39 -10.21 -6.22
C TYR A 31 27.75 -10.21 -6.97
N ASP A 32 28.65 -11.10 -6.57
CA ASP A 32 30.02 -11.21 -7.09
C ASP A 32 30.30 -12.54 -7.81
N GLY A 33 29.27 -13.33 -8.10
CA GLY A 33 29.37 -14.64 -8.72
C GLY A 33 29.50 -15.80 -7.73
N THR A 34 29.65 -15.53 -6.44
CA THR A 34 29.81 -16.57 -5.42
C THR A 34 28.50 -16.89 -4.69
N PRO A 35 28.30 -18.14 -4.22
CA PRO A 35 27.11 -18.50 -3.44
C PRO A 35 26.94 -17.67 -2.15
N ALA A 36 28.03 -17.22 -1.55
CA ALA A 36 28.01 -16.39 -0.35
C ALA A 36 27.48 -14.96 -0.60
N SER A 37 27.45 -14.51 -1.86
CA SER A 37 26.98 -13.18 -2.23
C SER A 37 25.50 -13.11 -2.56
N PHE A 38 24.78 -14.22 -2.60
CA PHE A 38 23.32 -14.17 -2.70
C PHE A 38 22.71 -13.38 -1.55
N LEU A 39 21.74 -12.50 -1.86
CA LEU A 39 21.09 -11.66 -0.88
C LEU A 39 20.54 -12.45 0.31
N ASN A 40 19.74 -13.46 0.04
CA ASN A 40 19.16 -14.33 1.07
C ASN A 40 20.23 -15.04 1.93
N THR A 41 21.39 -15.40 1.37
CA THR A 41 22.50 -15.99 2.11
C THR A 41 23.10 -14.99 3.10
N GLN A 42 23.36 -13.76 2.66
CA GLN A 42 23.91 -12.71 3.52
C GLN A 42 22.96 -12.33 4.66
N LEU A 43 21.65 -12.24 4.37
CA LEU A 43 20.63 -12.02 5.40
C LEU A 43 20.55 -13.17 6.40
N ALA A 44 20.67 -14.42 5.92
CA ALA A 44 20.68 -15.61 6.78
C ALA A 44 21.92 -15.66 7.68
N VAL A 45 23.10 -15.29 7.18
CA VAL A 45 24.33 -15.20 7.98
C VAL A 45 24.17 -14.19 9.13
N ASP A 46 23.62 -13.00 8.85
CA ASP A 46 23.38 -11.98 9.88
C ASP A 46 22.37 -12.46 10.93
N THR A 47 21.27 -13.07 10.51
CA THR A 47 20.27 -13.57 11.45
C THR A 47 20.80 -14.73 12.29
N THR A 48 21.57 -15.64 11.70
CA THR A 48 22.19 -16.77 12.43
C THR A 48 23.17 -16.26 13.49
N ALA A 49 24.01 -15.27 13.14
CA ALA A 49 24.94 -14.63 14.08
C ALA A 49 24.24 -13.95 15.27
N ASN A 50 22.93 -13.63 15.11
CA ASN A 50 22.11 -13.02 16.15
C ASN A 50 21.06 -13.98 16.74
N GLY A 51 21.36 -15.26 16.82
CA GLY A 51 20.50 -16.26 17.45
C GLY A 51 19.23 -16.60 16.65
N GLY A 52 19.28 -16.47 15.31
CA GLY A 52 18.15 -16.79 14.42
C GLY A 52 17.12 -15.66 14.26
N VAL A 53 17.45 -14.44 14.73
CA VAL A 53 16.56 -13.29 14.67
C VAL A 53 17.18 -12.10 13.94
N ILE A 54 16.36 -11.29 13.28
CA ILE A 54 16.79 -9.99 12.74
C ILE A 54 16.99 -9.03 13.93
N PRO A 55 18.18 -8.43 14.10
CA PRO A 55 18.39 -7.44 15.17
C PRO A 55 17.37 -6.29 15.10
N ALA A 56 16.83 -5.85 16.25
CA ALA A 56 15.70 -4.93 16.34
C ALA A 56 15.86 -3.64 15.51
N ASN A 57 17.07 -3.07 15.48
CA ASN A 57 17.38 -1.82 14.77
C ASN A 57 18.18 -2.05 13.47
N ARG A 58 18.21 -3.29 12.94
CA ARG A 58 18.98 -3.60 11.75
C ARG A 58 18.38 -2.91 10.53
N VAL A 59 19.25 -2.25 9.75
CA VAL A 59 18.96 -1.71 8.43
C VAL A 59 19.95 -2.32 7.44
N TYR A 60 19.46 -3.06 6.48
CA TYR A 60 20.24 -3.60 5.37
C TYR A 60 20.36 -2.53 4.28
N VAL A 61 21.58 -2.10 4.00
CA VAL A 61 21.85 -1.04 3.03
C VAL A 61 22.48 -1.64 1.79
N LEU A 62 21.81 -1.46 0.65
CA LEU A 62 22.24 -1.93 -0.66
C LEU A 62 22.93 -0.80 -1.42
N GLN A 63 24.00 -1.15 -2.13
CA GLN A 63 24.75 -0.21 -2.97
C GLN A 63 23.95 0.11 -4.23
N ARG A 64 23.77 1.40 -4.53
CA ARG A 64 23.16 1.86 -5.78
C ARG A 64 23.99 1.43 -6.99
N GLY A 65 23.29 1.21 -8.11
CA GLY A 65 23.87 0.75 -9.37
C GLY A 65 24.28 -0.72 -9.39
N ALA A 66 24.10 -1.44 -8.28
CA ALA A 66 24.54 -2.83 -8.16
C ALA A 66 23.40 -3.84 -8.25
N PRO A 67 23.63 -5.03 -8.85
CA PRO A 67 22.69 -6.13 -8.84
C PRO A 67 22.80 -6.97 -7.56
N TYR A 68 21.67 -7.47 -7.10
CA TYR A 68 21.52 -8.41 -6.01
C TYR A 68 20.68 -9.60 -6.48
N LEU A 69 21.15 -10.81 -6.27
CA LEU A 69 20.43 -12.01 -6.65
C LEU A 69 19.89 -12.70 -5.39
N ALA A 70 18.63 -13.12 -5.43
CA ALA A 70 18.02 -13.95 -4.39
C ALA A 70 17.62 -15.29 -4.99
N ASN A 71 18.24 -16.37 -4.54
CA ASN A 71 18.00 -17.74 -5.01
C ASN A 71 17.17 -18.59 -4.04
N ALA A 72 16.76 -18.02 -2.93
CA ALA A 72 15.85 -18.64 -1.96
C ALA A 72 14.99 -17.58 -1.26
N VAL A 73 13.84 -18.00 -0.75
CA VAL A 73 12.93 -17.17 0.03
C VAL A 73 13.55 -16.80 1.37
N PHE A 74 13.53 -15.51 1.73
CA PHE A 74 13.90 -15.07 3.07
C PHE A 74 12.66 -14.93 3.94
N ARG A 75 12.67 -15.58 5.11
CA ARG A 75 11.56 -15.51 6.06
C ARG A 75 11.79 -14.46 7.12
N VAL A 76 10.78 -13.60 7.31
CA VAL A 76 10.72 -12.64 8.41
C VAL A 76 9.72 -13.14 9.45
N ASN A 77 10.20 -13.59 10.60
CA ASN A 77 9.35 -14.20 11.63
C ASN A 77 8.49 -13.15 12.37
N ALA A 78 7.46 -13.62 13.06
CA ALA A 78 6.58 -12.77 13.86
C ALA A 78 7.39 -11.98 14.90
N GLY A 79 7.01 -10.72 15.11
CA GLY A 79 7.72 -9.79 16.02
C GLY A 79 9.00 -9.17 15.42
N GLN A 80 9.51 -9.68 14.30
CA GLN A 80 10.69 -9.12 13.64
C GLN A 80 10.32 -8.05 12.60
N THR A 81 11.28 -7.20 12.28
CA THR A 81 11.15 -6.20 11.22
C THR A 81 12.37 -6.25 10.30
N ILE A 82 12.15 -6.51 9.01
CA ILE A 82 13.18 -6.32 7.99
C ILE A 82 13.12 -4.90 7.47
N ARG A 83 14.25 -4.19 7.52
CA ARG A 83 14.42 -2.86 6.92
C ARG A 83 15.50 -2.94 5.86
N MET A 84 15.18 -2.53 4.64
CA MET A 84 16.13 -2.57 3.52
C MET A 84 16.00 -1.32 2.68
N GLN A 85 17.13 -0.71 2.33
CA GLN A 85 17.13 0.51 1.54
C GLN A 85 18.39 0.64 0.68
N ALA A 86 18.30 1.48 -0.35
CA ALA A 86 19.48 1.92 -1.06
C ALA A 86 20.37 2.81 -0.17
N ASN A 87 21.67 2.84 -0.42
CA ASN A 87 22.55 3.85 0.17
C ASN A 87 22.21 5.26 -0.38
N ASP A 88 22.68 6.30 0.31
CA ASP A 88 22.32 7.70 0.04
C ASP A 88 23.13 8.35 -1.09
N SER A 89 23.75 7.58 -1.99
CA SER A 89 24.48 8.13 -3.14
C SER A 89 23.50 8.77 -4.13
N ALA A 90 23.63 10.06 -4.38
CA ALA A 90 22.84 10.76 -5.38
C ALA A 90 23.31 10.39 -6.81
N GLY A 91 22.41 10.45 -7.78
CA GLY A 91 22.73 10.35 -9.21
C GLY A 91 23.08 8.96 -9.74
N VAL A 92 22.93 7.91 -8.95
CA VAL A 92 23.15 6.52 -9.37
C VAL A 92 21.86 5.72 -9.30
N ASP A 93 21.67 4.79 -10.23
CA ASP A 93 20.52 3.90 -10.31
C ASP A 93 20.21 3.22 -8.97
N ARG A 94 18.94 2.94 -8.73
CA ARG A 94 18.55 2.12 -7.56
C ARG A 94 19.19 0.74 -7.64
N PRO A 95 19.54 0.09 -6.51
CA PRO A 95 19.96 -1.30 -6.51
C PRO A 95 18.83 -2.19 -6.99
N VAL A 96 19.16 -3.22 -7.75
CA VAL A 96 18.17 -4.13 -8.34
C VAL A 96 18.28 -5.50 -7.68
N ILE A 97 17.17 -5.99 -7.14
CA ILE A 97 17.04 -7.33 -6.61
C ILE A 97 16.31 -8.19 -7.64
N PHE A 98 16.96 -9.25 -8.10
CA PHE A 98 16.39 -10.24 -8.99
C PHE A 98 16.10 -11.55 -8.25
N LEU A 99 14.96 -12.14 -8.53
CA LEU A 99 14.68 -13.52 -8.15
C LEU A 99 15.40 -14.45 -9.15
N TYR A 100 16.41 -15.15 -8.64
CA TYR A 100 17.36 -15.91 -9.46
C TYR A 100 16.96 -17.39 -9.52
N PRO A 101 16.78 -17.95 -10.72
CA PRO A 101 16.46 -19.37 -10.90
C PRO A 101 17.59 -20.26 -10.36
N THR A 102 17.23 -21.29 -9.60
CA THR A 102 18.17 -22.29 -9.09
C THR A 102 17.97 -23.61 -9.79
N GLY A 103 19.04 -24.36 -10.05
CA GLY A 103 19.03 -25.71 -10.61
C GLY A 103 20.25 -25.98 -11.49
N THR A 104 20.50 -27.24 -11.79
CA THR A 104 21.58 -27.70 -12.67
C THR A 104 20.96 -28.46 -13.84
N GLY A 105 21.35 -28.13 -15.08
CA GLY A 105 20.97 -28.85 -16.27
C GLY A 105 20.02 -28.14 -17.23
N THR A 106 19.50 -28.88 -18.19
CA THR A 106 18.63 -28.40 -19.28
C THR A 106 17.16 -28.23 -18.89
N THR A 107 16.79 -28.54 -17.65
CA THR A 107 15.42 -28.40 -17.17
C THR A 107 15.16 -26.94 -16.76
N PRO A 108 14.00 -26.36 -17.10
CA PRO A 108 13.63 -25.03 -16.65
C PRO A 108 13.70 -24.95 -15.12
N GLN A 109 14.53 -24.06 -14.64
CA GLN A 109 14.74 -23.89 -13.20
C GLN A 109 13.67 -22.93 -12.69
N ASN A 110 13.02 -23.32 -11.60
CA ASN A 110 12.07 -22.43 -10.95
C ASN A 110 12.83 -21.46 -10.02
N PRO A 111 12.64 -20.16 -10.17
CA PRO A 111 13.12 -19.21 -9.17
C PRO A 111 12.40 -19.43 -7.84
N PRO A 112 12.89 -18.86 -6.73
CA PRO A 112 12.21 -18.97 -5.43
C PRO A 112 10.77 -18.44 -5.52
N GLY A 113 9.82 -19.06 -4.84
CA GLY A 113 8.38 -18.77 -4.94
C GLY A 113 7.99 -17.32 -4.62
N ASN A 114 8.85 -16.61 -3.91
CA ASN A 114 8.80 -15.16 -3.65
C ASN A 114 10.13 -14.68 -3.07
N LEU A 115 10.31 -13.37 -2.90
CA LEU A 115 11.50 -12.81 -2.24
C LEU A 115 11.39 -12.95 -0.72
N ILE A 116 10.24 -12.55 -0.17
CA ILE A 116 10.02 -12.50 1.28
C ILE A 116 8.76 -13.29 1.66
N ASP A 117 8.90 -14.24 2.57
CA ASP A 117 7.80 -14.82 3.36
C ASP A 117 7.65 -13.98 4.65
N LEU A 118 6.67 -13.09 4.66
CA LEU A 118 6.50 -12.08 5.70
C LEU A 118 5.51 -12.54 6.76
N ARG A 119 6.00 -12.80 7.97
CA ARG A 119 5.21 -13.06 9.18
C ARG A 119 5.34 -11.96 10.23
N GLY A 120 6.30 -11.07 10.04
CA GLY A 120 6.56 -9.88 10.83
C GLY A 120 6.30 -8.60 10.05
N ASN A 121 7.21 -7.63 10.15
CA ASN A 121 7.09 -6.34 9.50
C ASN A 121 8.15 -6.13 8.42
N LEU A 122 7.82 -5.25 7.44
CA LEU A 122 8.71 -4.92 6.34
C LEU A 122 8.71 -3.42 6.08
N GLN A 123 9.92 -2.88 5.86
CA GLN A 123 10.14 -1.49 5.43
C GLN A 123 11.20 -1.48 4.33
N PHE A 124 10.78 -1.28 3.08
CA PHE A 124 11.69 -1.19 1.93
C PHE A 124 11.64 0.20 1.31
N LYS A 125 12.82 0.71 0.95
CA LYS A 125 12.94 2.06 0.38
C LYS A 125 13.97 2.14 -0.73
N ASN A 126 13.61 2.82 -1.84
CA ASN A 126 14.51 3.10 -2.97
C ASN A 126 15.12 1.83 -3.63
N LEU A 127 14.34 0.78 -3.81
CA LEU A 127 14.79 -0.49 -4.38
C LEU A 127 14.05 -0.80 -5.68
N VAL A 128 14.71 -1.51 -6.58
CA VAL A 128 14.05 -2.21 -7.69
C VAL A 128 13.97 -3.70 -7.36
N ILE A 129 12.80 -4.31 -7.52
CA ILE A 129 12.58 -5.74 -7.29
C ILE A 129 11.93 -6.31 -8.54
N SER A 130 12.62 -7.24 -9.20
CA SER A 130 12.14 -7.89 -10.41
C SER A 130 11.97 -9.38 -10.19
N GLY A 131 10.79 -9.89 -10.50
CA GLY A 131 10.50 -11.33 -10.51
C GLY A 131 11.11 -12.07 -11.69
N TYR A 132 11.78 -11.37 -12.61
CA TYR A 132 12.34 -11.92 -13.83
C TYR A 132 13.83 -11.59 -13.97
N PHE A 133 14.63 -12.63 -14.17
CA PHE A 133 16.06 -12.49 -14.42
C PHE A 133 16.40 -12.76 -15.89
N GLN A 134 16.34 -11.72 -16.70
CA GLN A 134 16.50 -11.76 -18.14
C GLN A 134 17.80 -12.42 -18.67
N PRO A 135 18.98 -12.24 -18.05
CA PRO A 135 20.23 -12.72 -18.63
C PRO A 135 20.38 -14.22 -18.82
N ILE A 136 19.62 -15.04 -18.07
CA ILE A 136 19.72 -16.50 -18.18
C ILE A 136 18.47 -17.13 -18.79
N ASP A 137 17.39 -16.36 -18.94
CA ASP A 137 16.10 -16.96 -19.19
C ASP A 137 15.52 -16.56 -20.53
N THR A 138 15.54 -17.49 -21.46
CA THR A 138 14.73 -17.46 -22.67
C THR A 138 13.35 -18.07 -22.43
N ASN A 139 13.07 -18.61 -21.22
CA ASN A 139 11.87 -19.33 -20.91
C ASN A 139 10.98 -18.56 -19.91
N LEU A 140 9.90 -18.00 -20.41
CA LEU A 140 8.91 -17.23 -19.65
C LEU A 140 8.14 -18.03 -18.59
N TYR A 141 8.40 -19.34 -18.48
CA TYR A 141 7.84 -20.19 -17.42
C TYR A 141 8.44 -19.92 -16.03
N ASN A 142 9.56 -19.21 -15.98
CA ASN A 142 10.33 -18.98 -14.76
C ASN A 142 10.03 -17.64 -14.08
N LEU A 143 8.84 -17.08 -14.31
CA LEU A 143 8.38 -15.90 -13.59
C LEU A 143 7.77 -16.24 -12.24
N GLN A 144 8.01 -15.38 -11.27
CA GLN A 144 7.45 -15.54 -9.95
C GLN A 144 5.95 -15.32 -9.90
N ALA A 145 5.26 -16.08 -9.03
CA ALA A 145 3.85 -15.87 -8.76
C ALA A 145 3.60 -14.61 -7.89
N ALA A 146 4.54 -14.27 -7.01
CA ALA A 146 4.48 -13.04 -6.21
C ALA A 146 5.89 -12.59 -5.80
N LEU A 147 6.08 -11.29 -5.49
CA LEU A 147 7.33 -10.79 -4.90
C LEU A 147 7.31 -10.93 -3.37
N PHE A 148 6.18 -10.63 -2.77
CA PHE A 148 5.98 -10.71 -1.32
C PHE A 148 4.79 -11.61 -1.01
N ASN A 149 4.98 -12.52 -0.07
CA ASN A 149 3.92 -13.35 0.45
C ASN A 149 3.75 -13.08 1.95
N VAL A 150 2.62 -12.50 2.33
CA VAL A 150 2.31 -12.17 3.73
C VAL A 150 1.54 -13.32 4.35
N ARG A 151 2.13 -13.96 5.37
CA ARG A 151 1.59 -15.18 6.01
C ARG A 151 1.50 -15.04 7.52
N THR A 152 1.14 -13.88 7.98
CA THR A 152 1.03 -13.63 9.42
C THR A 152 -0.11 -14.39 10.04
N ALA A 153 0.17 -15.00 11.20
CA ALA A 153 -0.86 -15.46 12.14
C ALA A 153 -1.03 -14.41 13.26
N GLY A 154 -2.26 -14.18 13.69
CA GLY A 154 -2.55 -13.35 14.86
C GLY A 154 -2.54 -11.85 14.59
N VAL A 155 -1.55 -11.12 15.13
CA VAL A 155 -1.56 -9.65 15.20
C VAL A 155 -1.53 -8.94 13.83
N GLY A 156 -1.09 -9.60 12.77
CA GLY A 156 -0.98 -9.05 11.42
C GLY A 156 0.31 -8.27 11.16
N ALA A 157 0.72 -8.26 9.89
CA ALA A 157 1.94 -7.58 9.44
C ALA A 157 1.75 -6.08 9.26
N ARG A 158 2.86 -5.36 9.36
CA ARG A 158 2.99 -3.98 8.86
C ARG A 158 3.95 -3.99 7.68
N MET A 159 3.51 -3.46 6.55
CA MET A 159 4.32 -3.40 5.35
C MET A 159 4.38 -1.97 4.82
N THR A 160 5.59 -1.48 4.62
CA THR A 160 5.83 -0.17 4.00
C THR A 160 6.77 -0.33 2.81
N LEU A 161 6.34 0.17 1.66
CA LEU A 161 7.14 0.33 0.45
C LEU A 161 7.17 1.82 0.10
N ASP A 162 8.36 2.38 -0.01
CA ASP A 162 8.54 3.78 -0.39
C ASP A 162 9.56 3.90 -1.52
N SER A 163 9.21 4.59 -2.59
CA SER A 163 10.07 4.85 -3.74
C SER A 163 10.67 3.59 -4.39
N CYS A 164 9.93 2.48 -4.36
CA CYS A 164 10.35 1.20 -4.94
C CYS A 164 9.77 1.00 -6.35
N ILE A 165 10.48 0.22 -7.17
CA ILE A 165 9.96 -0.30 -8.45
C ILE A 165 9.79 -1.80 -8.29
N LEU A 166 8.55 -2.28 -8.44
CA LEU A 166 8.20 -3.69 -8.43
C LEU A 166 7.78 -4.10 -9.83
N THR A 167 8.40 -5.12 -10.38
CA THR A 167 8.13 -5.48 -11.78
C THR A 167 8.22 -6.98 -12.04
N ASN A 168 7.49 -7.40 -13.05
CA ASN A 168 7.60 -8.72 -13.67
C ASN A 168 7.24 -9.88 -12.75
N THR A 169 5.95 -10.11 -12.59
CA THR A 169 5.42 -11.35 -11.99
C THR A 169 4.42 -12.01 -12.92
N ASN A 170 4.27 -13.31 -12.82
CA ASN A 170 3.17 -14.00 -13.48
C ASN A 170 1.87 -14.02 -12.66
N GLY A 171 1.86 -13.36 -11.52
CA GLY A 171 0.73 -13.25 -10.61
C GLY A 171 0.69 -11.88 -9.94
N ASN A 172 0.81 -11.87 -8.63
CA ASN A 172 0.65 -10.68 -7.81
C ASN A 172 2.01 -10.11 -7.40
N HIS A 173 2.13 -8.79 -7.24
CA HIS A 173 3.33 -8.28 -6.59
C HIS A 173 3.29 -8.53 -5.08
N ILE A 174 2.16 -8.28 -4.45
CA ILE A 174 1.92 -8.57 -3.03
C ILE A 174 0.76 -9.54 -2.92
N ARG A 175 0.95 -10.63 -2.18
CA ARG A 175 -0.11 -11.60 -1.86
C ARG A 175 -0.19 -11.77 -0.35
N THR A 176 -1.40 -11.84 0.17
CA THR A 176 -1.64 -12.15 1.58
C THR A 176 -2.39 -13.46 1.72
N ASP A 177 -1.88 -14.32 2.58
CA ASP A 177 -2.58 -15.50 3.11
C ASP A 177 -2.76 -15.34 4.64
N GLY A 178 -2.51 -14.15 5.18
CA GLY A 178 -2.62 -13.79 6.59
C GLY A 178 -2.86 -12.31 6.77
N ALA A 179 -3.20 -11.88 7.98
CA ALA A 179 -3.57 -10.50 8.26
C ALA A 179 -2.45 -9.50 7.97
N ILE A 180 -2.81 -8.39 7.31
CA ILE A 180 -1.95 -7.24 7.11
C ILE A 180 -2.61 -6.00 7.73
N LYS A 181 -2.17 -5.63 8.91
CA LYS A 181 -2.80 -4.54 9.66
C LYS A 181 -2.57 -3.17 9.06
N PHE A 182 -1.37 -2.96 8.55
CA PHE A 182 -0.97 -1.70 7.97
C PHE A 182 -0.21 -1.93 6.68
N LEU A 183 -0.74 -1.45 5.58
CA LEU A 183 -0.08 -1.43 4.27
C LEU A 183 0.09 0.02 3.83
N SER A 184 1.33 0.44 3.59
CA SER A 184 1.65 1.74 3.01
C SER A 184 2.52 1.55 1.79
N VAL A 185 2.03 1.95 0.63
CA VAL A 185 2.74 1.93 -0.64
C VAL A 185 2.76 3.36 -1.17
N LYS A 186 3.95 3.96 -1.23
CA LYS A 186 4.12 5.37 -1.61
C LYS A 186 5.22 5.54 -2.63
N ASN A 187 5.01 6.43 -3.59
CA ASN A 187 6.03 6.82 -4.56
C ASN A 187 6.61 5.62 -5.34
N CYS A 188 5.83 4.56 -5.52
CA CYS A 188 6.28 3.32 -6.12
C CYS A 188 5.78 3.19 -7.56
N ILE A 189 6.51 2.40 -8.35
CA ILE A 189 6.07 1.94 -9.66
C ILE A 189 5.80 0.44 -9.58
N PHE A 190 4.60 0.01 -9.95
CA PHE A 190 4.20 -1.37 -10.09
C PHE A 190 4.00 -1.67 -11.58
N ALA A 191 4.77 -2.59 -12.13
CA ALA A 191 4.73 -2.86 -13.54
C ALA A 191 4.65 -4.36 -13.87
N ASN A 192 3.92 -4.68 -14.92
CA ASN A 192 3.81 -6.04 -15.47
C ASN A 192 3.30 -7.08 -14.46
N MET A 193 2.10 -6.83 -13.95
CA MET A 193 1.44 -7.71 -13.01
C MET A 193 0.66 -8.82 -13.74
N GLY A 194 1.13 -10.05 -13.62
CA GLY A 194 0.53 -11.24 -14.22
C GLY A 194 0.75 -11.42 -15.70
N TYR A 195 1.44 -10.53 -16.33
CA TYR A 195 1.47 -10.35 -17.76
C TYR A 195 2.44 -11.28 -18.50
N LEU A 196 3.55 -11.64 -17.87
CA LEU A 196 4.72 -12.19 -18.55
C LEU A 196 4.84 -13.71 -18.51
N GLY A 197 3.82 -14.47 -18.29
CA GLY A 197 4.03 -15.90 -18.13
C GLY A 197 2.83 -16.76 -18.45
N ARG A 198 2.88 -17.98 -17.95
CA ARG A 198 1.80 -18.96 -18.02
C ARG A 198 0.63 -18.65 -17.09
N SER A 199 0.56 -17.48 -16.50
CA SER A 199 -0.54 -17.16 -15.61
C SER A 199 -1.84 -17.05 -16.40
N ASN A 200 -2.92 -17.33 -15.73
CA ASN A 200 -4.24 -16.99 -16.24
C ASN A 200 -4.48 -15.47 -16.06
N LEU A 201 -5.42 -14.93 -16.82
CA LEU A 201 -5.74 -13.51 -16.77
C LEU A 201 -6.23 -13.04 -15.40
N GLY A 202 -6.81 -13.92 -14.61
CA GLY A 202 -7.22 -13.62 -13.23
C GLY A 202 -6.10 -13.60 -12.20
N ALA A 203 -4.84 -13.78 -12.59
CA ALA A 203 -3.70 -13.80 -11.65
C ALA A 203 -3.06 -12.44 -11.44
N GLY A 204 -3.01 -11.59 -12.46
CA GLY A 204 -2.22 -10.35 -12.47
C GLY A 204 -2.77 -9.21 -11.64
N LYS A 205 -2.38 -9.15 -10.38
CA LYS A 205 -2.80 -8.12 -9.42
C LYS A 205 -1.61 -7.35 -8.86
N GLY A 206 -1.82 -6.10 -8.52
CA GLY A 206 -0.85 -5.36 -7.71
C GLY A 206 -0.81 -5.93 -6.29
N MET A 207 -1.95 -5.96 -5.64
CA MET A 207 -2.11 -6.40 -4.26
C MET A 207 -3.30 -7.37 -4.15
N ASP A 208 -3.03 -8.61 -3.81
CA ASP A 208 -4.02 -9.65 -3.54
C ASP A 208 -4.17 -9.82 -2.02
N LEU A 209 -5.03 -9.02 -1.41
CA LEU A 209 -5.19 -8.91 0.05
C LEU A 209 -6.13 -9.97 0.65
N ARG A 210 -6.80 -10.77 -0.17
CA ARG A 210 -7.53 -11.99 0.17
C ARG A 210 -8.24 -12.03 1.53
N ASP A 211 -9.34 -11.31 1.70
CA ASP A 211 -10.17 -11.40 2.89
C ASP A 211 -9.55 -11.08 4.23
N VAL A 212 -8.35 -10.60 4.25
CA VAL A 212 -7.72 -10.34 5.53
C VAL A 212 -8.11 -8.97 6.05
N SER A 213 -8.44 -8.90 7.32
CA SER A 213 -8.70 -7.63 7.98
C SER A 213 -7.47 -6.73 7.92
N SER A 214 -7.68 -5.48 7.51
CA SER A 214 -6.64 -4.44 7.49
C SER A 214 -7.14 -3.20 8.22
N ASP A 215 -6.34 -2.66 9.14
CA ASP A 215 -6.71 -1.42 9.82
C ASP A 215 -6.54 -0.22 8.89
N THR A 216 -5.45 -0.20 8.11
CA THR A 216 -5.12 0.94 7.24
C THR A 216 -4.40 0.48 5.97
N VAL A 217 -4.89 0.93 4.82
CA VAL A 217 -4.27 0.73 3.51
C VAL A 217 -4.09 2.09 2.84
N LEU A 218 -2.83 2.48 2.62
CA LEU A 218 -2.43 3.75 2.01
C LEU A 218 -1.71 3.48 0.70
N ILE A 219 -2.29 3.90 -0.40
CA ILE A 219 -1.73 3.76 -1.75
C ILE A 219 -1.64 5.17 -2.34
N LEU A 220 -0.46 5.78 -2.22
CA LEU A 220 -0.28 7.22 -2.41
C LEU A 220 0.85 7.52 -3.41
N ASN A 221 0.59 8.37 -4.40
CA ASN A 221 1.60 8.79 -5.38
C ASN A 221 2.32 7.63 -6.05
N ASN A 222 1.58 6.65 -6.56
CA ASN A 222 2.17 5.50 -7.24
C ASN A 222 1.79 5.49 -8.72
N THR A 223 2.64 4.86 -9.53
CA THR A 223 2.34 4.56 -10.92
C THR A 223 2.17 3.05 -11.09
N PHE A 224 1.02 2.62 -11.63
CA PHE A 224 0.70 1.24 -11.98
C PHE A 224 0.66 1.10 -13.50
N VAL A 225 1.40 0.13 -14.04
CA VAL A 225 1.54 -0.05 -15.49
C VAL A 225 1.40 -1.52 -15.86
N ASN A 226 0.57 -1.81 -16.85
CA ASN A 226 0.37 -3.15 -17.40
C ASN A 226 -0.05 -4.19 -16.35
N TRP A 227 -1.32 -4.25 -16.05
CA TRP A 227 -1.88 -5.31 -15.19
C TRP A 227 -2.98 -6.07 -15.95
N GLN A 228 -3.11 -7.37 -15.66
CA GLN A 228 -4.13 -8.21 -16.31
C GLN A 228 -5.46 -8.16 -15.59
N ASP A 229 -5.47 -8.29 -14.27
CA ASP A 229 -6.70 -8.44 -13.50
C ASP A 229 -7.09 -7.13 -12.79
N ARG A 230 -6.45 -6.78 -11.68
CA ARG A 230 -6.83 -5.58 -10.89
C ARG A 230 -5.67 -5.08 -10.03
N ILE A 231 -5.75 -3.85 -9.55
CA ILE A 231 -4.74 -3.27 -8.66
C ILE A 231 -4.88 -3.81 -7.24
N ILE A 232 -6.12 -3.84 -6.72
CA ILE A 232 -6.42 -4.40 -5.39
C ILE A 232 -7.52 -5.43 -5.50
N ARG A 233 -7.29 -6.61 -4.90
CA ARG A 233 -8.32 -7.60 -4.59
C ARG A 233 -8.36 -7.86 -3.10
N HIS A 234 -9.52 -7.67 -2.48
CA HIS A 234 -9.68 -7.85 -1.04
C HIS A 234 -10.78 -8.83 -0.66
N TYR A 235 -11.54 -9.40 -1.56
CA TYR A 235 -12.66 -10.30 -1.23
C TYR A 235 -12.38 -11.77 -1.53
N ASN A 236 -13.21 -12.68 -1.00
CA ASN A 236 -13.12 -14.11 -1.19
C ASN A 236 -14.02 -14.59 -2.34
N PHE A 237 -13.48 -15.44 -3.21
CA PHE A 237 -14.25 -16.05 -4.31
C PHE A 237 -15.40 -16.93 -3.83
N ASN A 238 -15.23 -17.62 -2.68
CA ASN A 238 -16.21 -18.58 -2.21
C ASN A 238 -17.39 -17.91 -1.51
N ASN A 239 -17.18 -16.73 -0.96
CA ASN A 239 -18.22 -15.93 -0.35
C ASN A 239 -17.82 -14.44 -0.31
N PRO A 240 -18.08 -13.70 -1.40
CA PRO A 240 -17.74 -12.28 -1.47
C PRO A 240 -18.46 -11.42 -0.42
N LEU A 241 -19.55 -11.94 0.16
CA LEU A 241 -20.33 -11.25 1.19
C LEU A 241 -19.86 -11.56 2.63
N ALA A 242 -19.11 -12.63 2.83
CA ALA A 242 -18.64 -13.06 4.15
C ALA A 242 -17.12 -12.92 4.29
N GLY A 243 -16.56 -11.80 3.82
CA GLY A 243 -15.16 -11.48 3.99
C GLY A 243 -14.71 -11.64 5.45
N THR A 244 -13.49 -12.12 5.67
CA THR A 244 -12.94 -12.37 7.00
C THR A 244 -12.67 -11.09 7.79
N GLY A 245 -12.92 -9.93 7.18
CA GLY A 245 -12.86 -8.64 7.83
C GLY A 245 -12.64 -7.50 6.85
N PRO A 246 -13.06 -6.28 7.22
CA PRO A 246 -12.98 -5.12 6.36
C PRO A 246 -11.57 -4.55 6.27
N ILE A 247 -11.33 -3.78 5.20
CA ILE A 247 -10.35 -2.70 5.24
C ILE A 247 -11.00 -1.53 5.97
N ASN A 248 -10.54 -1.22 7.19
CA ASN A 248 -11.17 -0.18 8.01
C ASN A 248 -10.97 1.23 7.44
N TYR A 249 -9.79 1.49 6.89
CA TYR A 249 -9.44 2.73 6.22
C TYR A 249 -8.66 2.47 4.95
N LEU A 250 -9.20 2.88 3.81
CA LEU A 250 -8.50 2.91 2.53
C LEU A 250 -8.30 4.35 2.07
N ARG A 251 -7.08 4.70 1.67
CA ARG A 251 -6.78 5.90 0.89
C ARG A 251 -6.01 5.52 -0.36
N PHE A 252 -6.66 5.70 -1.51
CA PHE A 252 -6.11 5.50 -2.85
C PHE A 252 -6.07 6.87 -3.55
N ASP A 253 -4.92 7.54 -3.53
CA ASP A 253 -4.83 8.97 -3.78
C ASP A 253 -3.59 9.34 -4.60
N HIS A 254 -3.74 10.22 -5.59
CA HIS A 254 -2.68 10.65 -6.49
C HIS A 254 -1.94 9.47 -7.15
N ASN A 255 -2.65 8.44 -7.62
CA ASN A 255 -2.03 7.37 -8.38
C ASN A 255 -2.26 7.55 -9.88
N THR A 256 -1.26 7.18 -10.68
CA THR A 256 -1.37 7.07 -12.14
C THR A 256 -1.48 5.61 -12.53
N LEU A 257 -2.51 5.26 -13.30
CA LEU A 257 -2.82 3.91 -13.75
C LEU A 257 -2.80 3.88 -15.29
N VAL A 258 -1.98 3.00 -15.86
CA VAL A 258 -1.75 2.94 -17.33
C VAL A 258 -1.85 1.52 -17.83
N ASN A 259 -2.65 1.30 -18.88
CA ASN A 259 -2.79 0.04 -19.61
C ASN A 259 -3.28 -1.15 -18.75
N GLY A 260 -4.45 -1.05 -18.20
CA GLY A 260 -5.08 -2.16 -17.49
C GLY A 260 -6.01 -2.98 -18.37
N MET A 261 -5.75 -4.27 -18.54
CA MET A 261 -6.77 -5.17 -19.07
C MET A 261 -7.99 -5.20 -18.17
N SER A 262 -7.75 -5.13 -16.87
CA SER A 262 -8.75 -5.05 -15.80
C SER A 262 -9.83 -6.11 -15.95
N TYR A 263 -9.38 -7.37 -15.96
CA TYR A 263 -10.26 -8.51 -16.19
C TYR A 263 -11.52 -8.50 -15.29
N HIS A 264 -11.35 -8.18 -14.00
CA HIS A 264 -12.44 -8.03 -13.02
C HIS A 264 -12.53 -6.61 -12.42
N GLY A 265 -12.20 -5.58 -13.17
CA GLY A 265 -12.18 -4.20 -12.69
C GLY A 265 -10.82 -3.74 -12.16
N LEU A 266 -10.78 -2.63 -11.45
CA LEU A 266 -9.56 -2.04 -10.91
C LEU A 266 -9.39 -2.34 -9.42
N LEU A 267 -10.42 -2.06 -8.64
CA LEU A 267 -10.42 -2.22 -7.19
C LEU A 267 -11.60 -3.09 -6.77
N SER A 268 -11.31 -4.32 -6.38
CA SER A 268 -12.31 -5.24 -5.83
C SER A 268 -12.13 -5.30 -4.31
N LEU A 269 -12.88 -4.47 -3.61
CA LEU A 269 -12.66 -4.16 -2.21
C LEU A 269 -13.44 -5.06 -1.25
N GLY A 270 -14.51 -5.73 -1.74
CA GLY A 270 -15.34 -6.58 -0.90
C GLY A 270 -15.94 -5.80 0.28
N SER A 271 -15.76 -6.31 1.49
CA SER A 271 -16.23 -5.64 2.70
C SER A 271 -15.34 -4.46 3.07
N MET A 272 -15.93 -3.29 3.22
CA MET A 272 -15.27 -2.07 3.64
C MET A 272 -15.70 -1.65 5.04
N GLY A 273 -14.73 -1.15 5.80
CA GLY A 273 -14.98 -0.52 7.09
C GLY A 273 -15.40 0.96 6.97
N PRO A 274 -15.19 1.75 8.03
CA PRO A 274 -15.84 3.06 8.16
C PRO A 274 -15.48 4.09 7.08
N ARG A 275 -14.31 3.99 6.41
CA ARG A 275 -13.86 5.08 5.55
C ARG A 275 -13.07 4.60 4.33
N CYS A 276 -13.47 5.10 3.16
CA CYS A 276 -12.80 4.85 1.89
C CYS A 276 -12.65 6.15 1.09
N LEU A 277 -11.41 6.49 0.71
CA LEU A 277 -11.08 7.64 -0.13
C LEU A 277 -10.40 7.15 -1.42
N ILE A 278 -10.94 7.54 -2.57
CA ILE A 278 -10.39 7.28 -3.91
C ILE A 278 -10.44 8.59 -4.66
N GLN A 279 -9.32 9.31 -4.69
CA GLN A 279 -9.34 10.67 -5.20
C GLN A 279 -8.05 11.06 -5.91
N ASN A 280 -8.15 12.09 -6.76
CA ASN A 280 -7.00 12.69 -7.44
C ASN A 280 -6.18 11.72 -8.32
N ASN A 281 -6.77 10.63 -8.80
CA ASN A 281 -6.07 9.64 -9.61
C ASN A 281 -6.20 9.92 -11.10
N LEU A 282 -5.16 9.58 -11.87
CA LEU A 282 -5.14 9.63 -13.33
C LEU A 282 -5.15 8.22 -13.89
N LEU A 283 -6.04 7.95 -14.85
CA LEU A 283 -6.23 6.63 -15.41
C LEU A 283 -6.20 6.70 -16.96
N ILE A 284 -5.31 5.93 -17.57
CA ILE A 284 -5.21 5.81 -19.03
C ILE A 284 -5.48 4.35 -19.43
N ASP A 285 -6.47 4.12 -20.26
CA ASP A 285 -6.95 2.78 -20.62
C ASP A 285 -7.13 1.85 -19.40
N PRO A 286 -7.84 2.29 -18.37
CA PRO A 286 -7.86 1.56 -17.09
C PRO A 286 -8.66 0.27 -17.15
N PHE A 287 -9.57 0.14 -18.13
CA PHE A 287 -10.46 -1.00 -18.34
C PHE A 287 -10.45 -1.40 -19.82
N ALA A 288 -9.26 -1.71 -20.34
CA ALA A 288 -9.02 -1.83 -21.77
C ALA A 288 -9.75 -2.98 -22.44
N LEU A 289 -10.07 -4.07 -21.73
CA LEU A 289 -10.94 -5.14 -22.26
C LEU A 289 -12.38 -4.65 -22.53
N GLY A 290 -12.76 -3.54 -21.92
CA GLY A 290 -14.07 -2.93 -22.09
C GLY A 290 -15.20 -3.63 -21.33
N ASN A 291 -16.33 -2.96 -21.28
CA ASN A 291 -17.59 -3.53 -20.84
C ASN A 291 -18.12 -4.47 -21.93
N ASP A 292 -18.70 -5.59 -21.55
CA ASP A 292 -19.01 -6.69 -22.45
C ASP A 292 -20.39 -7.27 -22.17
N SER A 293 -21.22 -7.41 -23.21
CA SER A 293 -22.52 -8.08 -23.14
C SER A 293 -22.45 -9.58 -23.47
N ASP A 294 -21.27 -10.12 -23.79
CA ASP A 294 -21.08 -11.52 -24.07
C ASP A 294 -21.29 -12.40 -22.83
N ALA A 295 -22.12 -13.43 -22.94
CA ALA A 295 -22.50 -14.28 -21.83
C ALA A 295 -21.30 -15.00 -21.17
N THR A 296 -20.29 -15.39 -21.95
CA THR A 296 -19.07 -16.04 -21.44
C THR A 296 -18.29 -15.05 -20.57
N ARG A 297 -18.12 -13.82 -21.05
CA ARG A 297 -17.44 -12.77 -20.31
C ARG A 297 -18.21 -12.40 -19.05
N GLN A 298 -19.54 -12.26 -19.15
CA GLN A 298 -20.38 -11.92 -18.01
C GLN A 298 -20.42 -13.03 -16.96
N SER A 299 -20.39 -14.30 -17.36
CA SER A 299 -20.37 -15.43 -16.40
C SER A 299 -19.14 -15.42 -15.49
N GLU A 300 -18.03 -14.86 -15.94
CA GLU A 300 -16.82 -14.70 -15.12
C GLU A 300 -16.98 -13.64 -14.03
N PHE A 301 -17.99 -12.79 -14.13
CA PHE A 301 -18.30 -11.74 -13.17
C PHE A 301 -19.42 -12.11 -12.18
N VAL A 302 -20.13 -13.20 -12.36
CA VAL A 302 -21.30 -13.58 -11.54
C VAL A 302 -21.00 -13.64 -10.04
N ASN A 303 -19.78 -14.01 -9.65
CA ASN A 303 -19.37 -14.06 -8.26
C ASN A 303 -18.73 -12.77 -7.75
N ASP A 304 -18.44 -11.83 -8.65
CA ASP A 304 -17.66 -10.62 -8.36
C ASP A 304 -18.52 -9.35 -8.44
N LEU A 305 -19.83 -9.50 -8.61
CA LEU A 305 -20.66 -8.38 -9.02
C LEU A 305 -21.78 -8.10 -8.02
N GLU A 306 -21.91 -6.82 -7.76
CA GLU A 306 -23.19 -6.25 -7.43
C GLU A 306 -24.12 -6.52 -8.64
N GLN A 307 -25.15 -7.32 -8.44
CA GLN A 307 -26.20 -7.39 -9.41
C GLN A 307 -26.93 -6.04 -9.44
N ASP A 308 -27.23 -5.55 -10.63
CA ASP A 308 -28.02 -4.36 -10.73
C ASP A 308 -29.42 -4.60 -10.11
N PRO A 309 -30.18 -3.55 -9.78
CA PRO A 309 -31.54 -3.70 -9.24
C PRO A 309 -32.48 -4.50 -10.16
N TYR A 310 -32.09 -4.73 -11.40
CA TYR A 310 -32.84 -5.47 -12.42
C TYR A 310 -32.30 -6.89 -12.67
N GLY A 311 -31.29 -7.32 -11.87
CA GLY A 311 -30.77 -8.68 -11.92
C GLY A 311 -29.67 -8.94 -12.95
N GLY A 312 -29.17 -7.90 -13.64
CA GLY A 312 -28.06 -8.02 -14.59
C GLY A 312 -26.68 -7.84 -13.95
N PRO A 313 -25.65 -8.59 -14.38
CA PRO A 313 -24.29 -8.38 -13.91
C PRO A 313 -23.74 -7.06 -14.45
N ARG A 314 -23.14 -6.24 -13.59
CA ARG A 314 -22.54 -4.95 -13.96
C ARG A 314 -21.04 -4.98 -13.83
N MET A 315 -20.34 -4.72 -14.92
CA MET A 315 -18.89 -4.56 -14.93
C MET A 315 -18.51 -3.15 -14.48
N ALA A 316 -18.11 -3.01 -13.22
CA ALA A 316 -17.63 -1.75 -12.66
C ALA A 316 -16.12 -1.77 -12.45
N TRP A 317 -15.49 -0.58 -12.45
CA TRP A 317 -14.06 -0.48 -12.14
C TRP A 317 -13.80 -0.66 -10.65
N ILE A 318 -14.67 -0.09 -9.81
CA ILE A 318 -14.59 -0.19 -8.36
C ILE A 318 -15.77 -1.00 -7.87
N PHE A 319 -15.47 -2.14 -7.28
CA PHE A 319 -16.44 -3.07 -6.72
C PHE A 319 -16.30 -3.16 -5.19
N THR A 320 -17.42 -3.19 -4.51
CA THR A 320 -17.49 -3.46 -3.07
C THR A 320 -18.83 -4.10 -2.73
N THR A 321 -18.86 -4.85 -1.64
CA THR A 321 -20.10 -5.37 -1.07
C THR A 321 -20.97 -4.21 -0.55
N PRO A 322 -22.26 -4.15 -0.89
CA PRO A 322 -23.16 -3.13 -0.37
C PRO A 322 -23.17 -3.11 1.15
N ASN A 323 -22.94 -1.93 1.73
CA ASN A 323 -23.11 -1.69 3.15
C ASN A 323 -23.44 -0.21 3.41
N ASP A 324 -24.07 0.06 4.56
CA ASP A 324 -24.52 1.40 4.92
C ASP A 324 -23.54 2.18 5.80
N THR A 325 -22.49 1.53 6.26
CA THR A 325 -21.59 2.07 7.27
C THR A 325 -20.37 2.79 6.70
N THR A 326 -19.98 2.51 5.46
CA THR A 326 -18.81 3.10 4.84
C THR A 326 -19.09 4.52 4.37
N ARG A 327 -18.27 5.47 4.83
CA ARG A 327 -18.21 6.81 4.28
C ARG A 327 -17.28 6.83 3.07
N TRP A 328 -17.87 7.02 1.90
CA TRP A 328 -17.17 7.13 0.63
C TRP A 328 -16.76 8.58 0.35
N THR A 329 -15.53 8.78 -0.11
CA THR A 329 -15.06 10.03 -0.73
C THR A 329 -14.39 9.66 -2.05
N ILE A 330 -15.08 9.86 -3.16
CA ILE A 330 -14.56 9.55 -4.50
C ILE A 330 -14.71 10.80 -5.34
N SER A 331 -13.57 11.42 -5.68
CA SER A 331 -13.59 12.72 -6.36
C SER A 331 -12.29 12.98 -7.12
N ASN A 332 -12.36 13.90 -8.08
CA ASN A 332 -11.20 14.40 -8.82
C ASN A 332 -10.36 13.29 -9.47
N ASN A 333 -10.98 12.15 -9.84
CA ASN A 333 -10.31 11.15 -10.65
C ASN A 333 -10.54 11.48 -12.12
N TYR A 334 -9.47 11.47 -12.90
CA TYR A 334 -9.53 11.77 -14.33
C TYR A 334 -9.13 10.54 -15.12
N TYR A 335 -9.78 10.31 -16.27
CA TYR A 335 -9.40 9.21 -17.13
C TYR A 335 -9.44 9.58 -18.61
N ALA A 336 -8.62 8.88 -19.38
CA ALA A 336 -8.60 8.96 -20.82
C ALA A 336 -8.59 7.55 -21.44
N ILE A 337 -9.18 7.44 -22.61
CA ILE A 337 -9.11 6.26 -23.47
C ILE A 337 -8.23 6.64 -24.66
N SER A 338 -7.17 5.86 -24.88
CA SER A 338 -6.27 6.08 -26.01
C SER A 338 -6.95 5.72 -27.33
N ASP A 339 -6.40 6.20 -28.45
CA ASP A 339 -6.85 5.81 -29.78
C ASP A 339 -6.81 4.29 -29.97
N SER A 340 -5.80 3.62 -29.40
CA SER A 340 -5.69 2.16 -29.41
C SER A 340 -6.81 1.48 -28.61
N GLY A 341 -7.13 1.99 -27.43
CA GLY A 341 -8.24 1.51 -26.62
C GLY A 341 -9.58 1.69 -27.32
N GLN A 342 -9.81 2.86 -27.91
CA GLN A 342 -11.02 3.14 -28.68
C GLN A 342 -11.11 2.26 -29.93
N ALA A 343 -9.99 2.04 -30.64
CA ALA A 343 -9.93 1.15 -31.78
C ALA A 343 -10.27 -0.31 -31.41
N PHE A 344 -9.84 -0.76 -30.23
CA PHE A 344 -10.22 -2.08 -29.72
C PHE A 344 -11.72 -2.18 -29.46
N TYR A 345 -12.31 -1.20 -28.80
CA TYR A 345 -13.76 -1.19 -28.56
C TYR A 345 -14.54 -1.21 -29.87
N ASN A 346 -14.15 -0.40 -30.84
CA ASN A 346 -14.79 -0.36 -32.16
C ASN A 346 -14.64 -1.70 -32.90
N GLN A 347 -13.46 -2.34 -32.85
CA GLN A 347 -13.19 -3.63 -33.47
C GLN A 347 -14.11 -4.75 -32.97
N PHE A 348 -14.44 -4.73 -31.68
CA PHE A 348 -15.21 -5.78 -31.02
C PHE A 348 -16.63 -5.37 -30.64
N ALA A 349 -17.13 -4.25 -31.15
CA ALA A 349 -18.48 -3.78 -30.85
C ALA A 349 -19.57 -4.79 -31.29
N SER A 350 -19.40 -5.40 -32.46
CA SER A 350 -20.32 -6.45 -32.95
C SER A 350 -20.25 -7.77 -32.17
N ALA A 351 -19.18 -7.97 -31.40
CA ALA A 351 -18.97 -9.10 -30.51
C ALA A 351 -19.36 -8.80 -29.06
N GLY A 352 -20.06 -7.70 -28.80
CA GLY A 352 -20.63 -7.36 -27.51
C GLY A 352 -19.83 -6.38 -26.65
N VAL A 353 -18.69 -5.84 -27.12
CA VAL A 353 -17.96 -4.81 -26.38
C VAL A 353 -18.68 -3.47 -26.47
N THR A 354 -19.01 -2.87 -25.36
CA THR A 354 -19.79 -1.64 -25.26
C THR A 354 -18.98 -0.43 -24.74
N GLY A 355 -17.66 -0.49 -24.80
CA GLY A 355 -16.77 0.59 -24.39
C GLY A 355 -16.19 0.41 -22.98
N GLU A 356 -15.76 1.52 -22.35
CA GLU A 356 -15.00 1.52 -21.11
C GLU A 356 -15.74 1.05 -19.84
N GLY A 357 -17.05 0.89 -19.91
CA GLY A 357 -17.86 0.46 -18.76
C GLY A 357 -18.14 1.57 -17.74
N SER A 358 -18.52 1.17 -16.53
CA SER A 358 -18.91 2.08 -15.46
C SER A 358 -17.85 2.14 -14.34
N PRO A 359 -17.37 3.33 -13.95
CA PRO A 359 -16.41 3.44 -12.85
C PRO A 359 -16.94 2.92 -11.51
N LEU A 360 -18.23 3.09 -11.21
CA LEU A 360 -18.80 2.83 -9.90
C LEU A 360 -19.97 1.86 -9.97
N THR A 361 -20.14 1.07 -8.91
CA THR A 361 -21.34 0.26 -8.68
C THR A 361 -22.55 1.13 -8.33
N TYR A 362 -23.75 0.55 -8.40
CA TYR A 362 -24.99 1.29 -8.13
C TYR A 362 -25.06 1.82 -6.71
N HIS A 363 -24.68 1.01 -5.72
CA HIS A 363 -24.77 1.45 -4.33
C HIS A 363 -23.74 2.52 -3.99
N ILE A 364 -22.54 2.50 -4.57
CA ILE A 364 -21.58 3.60 -4.40
C ILE A 364 -22.14 4.88 -5.02
N ASN A 365 -22.69 4.81 -6.23
CA ASN A 365 -23.34 5.95 -6.88
C ASN A 365 -24.47 6.52 -6.02
N ALA A 366 -25.32 5.64 -5.47
CA ALA A 366 -26.41 6.07 -4.57
C ALA A 366 -25.91 6.73 -3.30
N LYS A 367 -24.80 6.22 -2.72
CA LYS A 367 -24.17 6.83 -1.53
C LYS A 367 -23.53 8.18 -1.79
N LEU A 368 -22.94 8.38 -2.96
CA LEU A 368 -22.36 9.66 -3.36
C LEU A 368 -23.44 10.67 -3.77
N GLY A 369 -24.60 10.21 -4.23
CA GLY A 369 -25.67 11.07 -4.68
C GLY A 369 -25.21 12.05 -5.77
N ALA A 370 -25.43 13.34 -5.57
CA ALA A 370 -25.02 14.40 -6.50
C ALA A 370 -23.50 14.48 -6.72
N ASP A 371 -22.68 14.05 -5.75
CA ASP A 371 -21.22 14.06 -5.87
C ASP A 371 -20.68 13.01 -6.83
N SER A 372 -21.49 12.03 -7.21
CA SER A 372 -21.09 10.95 -8.14
C SER A 372 -20.63 11.47 -9.51
N VAL A 373 -21.17 12.59 -9.98
CA VAL A 373 -20.79 13.22 -11.27
C VAL A 373 -19.35 13.74 -11.26
N ASN A 374 -18.80 14.02 -10.07
CA ASN A 374 -17.43 14.52 -9.88
C ASN A 374 -16.45 13.41 -9.52
N ALA A 375 -16.94 12.17 -9.37
CA ALA A 375 -16.11 11.03 -8.97
C ALA A 375 -15.06 10.70 -10.03
N PHE A 376 -15.47 10.65 -11.32
CA PHE A 376 -14.60 10.39 -12.45
C PHE A 376 -14.93 11.33 -13.62
N ARG A 377 -13.92 11.93 -14.24
CA ARG A 377 -14.05 12.83 -15.39
C ARG A 377 -13.27 12.29 -16.58
N LYS A 378 -13.94 12.05 -17.69
CA LYS A 378 -13.29 11.72 -18.96
C LYS A 378 -12.67 12.97 -19.58
N ILE A 379 -11.41 12.85 -20.02
CA ILE A 379 -10.68 13.93 -20.70
C ILE A 379 -9.92 13.37 -21.91
N ALA A 380 -9.56 14.25 -22.84
CA ALA A 380 -8.56 13.96 -23.85
C ALA A 380 -7.17 14.17 -23.26
N LEU A 381 -6.38 13.13 -23.15
CA LEU A 381 -5.03 13.19 -22.60
C LEU A 381 -4.16 12.12 -23.22
N THR A 382 -2.96 12.51 -23.64
CA THR A 382 -1.91 11.60 -24.10
C THR A 382 -0.69 11.76 -23.21
N LEU A 383 -0.12 10.66 -22.78
CA LEU A 383 1.14 10.63 -22.05
C LEU A 383 2.30 10.39 -23.02
N PRO A 384 3.43 11.12 -22.87
CA PRO A 384 4.46 11.16 -23.90
C PRO A 384 5.24 9.85 -24.05
N ASN A 385 5.43 9.09 -23.00
CA ASN A 385 6.29 7.91 -23.02
C ASN A 385 5.80 6.81 -22.07
N ILE A 386 4.68 6.20 -22.46
CA ILE A 386 4.11 5.03 -21.79
C ILE A 386 4.22 3.80 -22.68
N PRO A 387 4.22 2.58 -22.13
CA PRO A 387 4.16 1.36 -22.95
C PRO A 387 2.92 1.33 -23.83
N LYS A 388 3.04 0.68 -24.98
CA LYS A 388 1.89 0.46 -25.86
C LYS A 388 0.85 -0.42 -25.14
N LEU A 389 -0.42 -0.13 -25.40
CA LEU A 389 -1.52 -0.94 -24.91
C LEU A 389 -1.36 -2.41 -25.35
N MET A 390 -1.70 -3.35 -24.49
CA MET A 390 -1.55 -4.80 -24.69
C MET A 390 -2.50 -5.40 -25.74
N MET A 391 -2.59 -4.75 -26.91
CA MET A 391 -3.58 -5.06 -27.96
C MET A 391 -3.55 -6.50 -28.44
N ASN A 392 -2.37 -7.10 -28.58
CA ASN A 392 -2.27 -8.48 -29.05
C ASN A 392 -2.79 -9.48 -28.02
N GLU A 393 -2.52 -9.23 -26.74
CA GLU A 393 -3.04 -10.05 -25.66
C GLU A 393 -4.57 -9.92 -25.54
N MET A 394 -5.08 -8.71 -25.64
CA MET A 394 -6.52 -8.42 -25.62
C MET A 394 -7.26 -9.09 -26.78
N ARG A 395 -6.67 -9.05 -27.99
CA ARG A 395 -7.21 -9.76 -29.16
C ARG A 395 -7.17 -11.27 -29.00
N TRP A 396 -6.05 -11.79 -28.49
CA TRP A 396 -5.93 -13.23 -28.20
C TRP A 396 -6.96 -13.69 -27.16
N TYR A 397 -7.16 -12.94 -26.12
CA TYR A 397 -8.16 -13.22 -25.11
C TYR A 397 -9.56 -13.41 -25.72
N ARG A 398 -9.90 -12.59 -26.71
CA ARG A 398 -11.19 -12.68 -27.41
C ARG A 398 -11.24 -13.71 -28.52
N SER A 399 -10.12 -14.18 -29.01
CA SER A 399 -10.06 -15.17 -30.09
C SER A 399 -10.64 -16.52 -29.65
N PRO A 400 -11.56 -17.12 -30.40
CA PRO A 400 -12.06 -18.47 -30.11
C PRO A 400 -10.98 -19.55 -30.08
N THR A 401 -9.90 -19.36 -30.84
CA THR A 401 -8.74 -20.26 -30.88
C THR A 401 -7.64 -19.85 -29.90
N GLY A 402 -7.83 -18.76 -29.20
CA GLY A 402 -6.94 -18.23 -28.15
C GLY A 402 -7.55 -18.42 -26.77
N GLY A 403 -7.72 -17.29 -26.06
CA GLY A 403 -8.28 -17.26 -24.70
C GLY A 403 -9.76 -17.59 -24.61
N ASN A 404 -10.50 -17.46 -25.70
CA ASN A 404 -11.94 -17.68 -25.78
C ASN A 404 -12.74 -17.02 -24.63
N LYS A 405 -12.29 -15.85 -24.19
CA LYS A 405 -12.85 -15.05 -23.10
C LYS A 405 -12.83 -15.72 -21.72
N LEU A 406 -12.07 -16.79 -21.55
CA LEU A 406 -11.93 -17.53 -20.30
C LEU A 406 -10.69 -17.08 -19.52
N LYS A 407 -10.85 -16.78 -18.24
CA LYS A 407 -9.76 -16.30 -17.38
C LYS A 407 -8.62 -17.30 -17.15
N ASN A 408 -8.94 -18.58 -17.19
CA ASN A 408 -7.99 -19.64 -16.85
C ASN A 408 -7.14 -20.12 -18.04
N THR A 409 -7.25 -19.47 -19.20
CA THR A 409 -6.47 -19.84 -20.38
C THR A 409 -5.07 -19.23 -20.28
N PRO A 410 -4.00 -20.03 -20.35
CA PRO A 410 -2.63 -19.54 -20.34
C PRO A 410 -2.33 -18.69 -21.56
N ASN A 411 -1.67 -17.56 -21.39
CA ASN A 411 -1.33 -16.61 -22.45
C ASN A 411 0.09 -16.75 -23.01
N ALA A 412 0.83 -17.77 -22.64
CA ALA A 412 2.25 -17.98 -22.95
C ALA A 412 2.58 -17.92 -24.47
N ALA A 413 1.65 -18.32 -25.34
CA ALA A 413 1.88 -18.32 -26.79
C ALA A 413 1.98 -16.91 -27.37
N ILE A 414 1.33 -15.92 -26.79
CA ILE A 414 1.29 -14.55 -27.31
C ILE A 414 2.52 -13.77 -26.95
N TRP A 415 3.04 -14.04 -25.80
CA TRP A 415 4.28 -13.45 -25.32
C TRP A 415 5.46 -13.68 -26.28
N ASN A 416 5.55 -14.86 -26.89
CA ASN A 416 6.62 -15.20 -27.81
C ASN A 416 6.46 -14.61 -29.22
N SER A 417 5.26 -14.25 -29.63
CA SER A 417 4.97 -13.85 -31.01
C SER A 417 4.92 -12.33 -31.24
N SER A 418 4.72 -11.54 -30.21
CA SER A 418 4.44 -10.10 -30.34
C SER A 418 5.11 -9.29 -29.26
N PHE A 419 6.39 -9.46 -29.18
CA PHE A 419 7.19 -9.00 -28.10
C PHE A 419 7.31 -7.46 -28.06
N ASP A 420 6.87 -6.86 -26.96
CA ASP A 420 7.16 -5.48 -26.60
C ASP A 420 8.33 -5.45 -25.59
N PHE A 421 9.52 -5.17 -26.07
CA PHE A 421 10.72 -5.15 -25.23
C PHE A 421 10.61 -4.17 -24.07
N ASP A 422 9.91 -3.07 -24.27
CA ASP A 422 9.73 -2.04 -23.26
C ASP A 422 9.03 -2.58 -22.00
N ARG A 423 8.26 -3.64 -22.13
CA ARG A 423 7.54 -4.24 -21.01
C ARG A 423 8.37 -5.17 -20.14
N ARG A 424 9.49 -5.71 -20.64
CA ARG A 424 10.35 -6.62 -19.85
C ARG A 424 11.38 -5.90 -19.03
N GLY A 425 11.99 -4.88 -19.60
CA GLY A 425 13.12 -4.22 -19.00
C GLY A 425 12.70 -3.44 -17.77
N TRP A 426 13.19 -3.83 -16.59
CA TRP A 426 13.01 -3.01 -15.39
C TRP A 426 13.56 -1.59 -15.60
N ARG A 427 14.60 -1.42 -16.45
CA ARG A 427 15.18 -0.13 -16.80
C ARG A 427 14.18 0.78 -17.49
N TYR A 428 13.29 0.26 -18.32
CA TYR A 428 12.24 1.08 -18.93
C TYR A 428 11.43 1.84 -17.87
N TYR A 429 11.05 1.16 -16.80
CA TYR A 429 10.26 1.76 -15.70
C TYR A 429 11.08 2.68 -14.81
N HIS A 430 12.39 2.54 -14.81
CA HIS A 430 13.30 3.39 -14.07
C HIS A 430 13.69 4.64 -14.86
N ASP A 431 14.05 4.48 -16.15
CA ASP A 431 14.75 5.49 -16.93
C ASP A 431 13.89 6.10 -18.04
N THR A 432 12.89 5.38 -18.55
CA THR A 432 12.22 5.70 -19.82
C THR A 432 10.75 6.06 -19.62
N LEU A 433 10.05 5.39 -18.70
CA LEU A 433 8.65 5.69 -18.40
C LEU A 433 8.49 7.16 -18.04
N ASN A 434 7.52 7.82 -18.69
CA ASN A 434 7.18 9.19 -18.36
C ASN A 434 5.67 9.39 -18.42
N CYS A 435 5.06 9.63 -17.27
CA CYS A 435 3.64 9.91 -17.14
C CYS A 435 3.34 11.39 -16.85
N ALA A 436 4.32 12.29 -17.03
CA ALA A 436 4.06 13.72 -17.03
C ALA A 436 3.19 14.08 -18.25
N TYR A 437 2.35 15.08 -18.11
CA TYR A 437 1.49 15.59 -19.16
C TYR A 437 1.52 17.13 -19.20
N SER A 438 0.92 17.69 -20.27
CA SER A 438 0.94 19.14 -20.50
C SER A 438 0.33 19.92 -19.34
N THR A 439 0.96 21.00 -18.95
CA THR A 439 0.46 21.97 -17.96
C THR A 439 -0.82 22.67 -18.40
N GLY A 440 -1.14 22.66 -19.69
CA GLY A 440 -2.41 23.15 -20.23
C GLY A 440 -3.56 22.16 -20.12
N SER A 441 -3.32 20.92 -19.69
CA SER A 441 -4.39 19.94 -19.47
C SER A 441 -5.24 20.31 -18.26
N PRO A 442 -6.57 20.13 -18.32
CA PRO A 442 -7.44 20.26 -17.14
C PRO A 442 -7.00 19.39 -15.94
N ALA A 443 -6.30 18.30 -16.21
CA ALA A 443 -5.76 17.41 -15.19
C ALA A 443 -4.65 18.08 -14.34
N TYR A 444 -3.95 19.10 -14.88
CA TYR A 444 -2.80 19.71 -14.20
C TYR A 444 -3.17 20.49 -12.93
N THR A 445 -4.41 20.94 -12.85
CA THR A 445 -4.97 21.62 -11.67
C THR A 445 -6.24 20.93 -11.16
N GLY A 446 -6.48 19.71 -11.59
CA GLY A 446 -7.74 18.99 -11.35
C GLY A 446 -7.86 18.32 -9.99
N ALA A 447 -6.76 18.12 -9.28
CA ALA A 447 -6.75 17.56 -7.93
C ALA A 447 -7.12 18.60 -6.87
N LEU A 448 -7.45 18.11 -5.67
CA LEU A 448 -7.71 18.95 -4.52
C LEU A 448 -6.54 19.92 -4.26
N GLY A 449 -6.81 21.19 -4.02
CA GLY A 449 -5.78 22.23 -3.86
C GLY A 449 -5.14 22.67 -5.18
N SER A 450 -5.79 22.39 -6.31
CA SER A 450 -5.30 22.74 -7.66
C SER A 450 -3.94 22.11 -8.01
N TYR A 451 -3.70 20.91 -7.53
CA TYR A 451 -2.53 20.10 -7.88
C TYR A 451 -2.79 19.22 -9.12
N PRO A 452 -1.73 18.69 -9.77
CA PRO A 452 -1.91 17.70 -10.83
C PRO A 452 -2.59 16.43 -10.30
N VAL A 453 -3.50 15.84 -11.08
CA VAL A 453 -4.04 14.52 -10.79
C VAL A 453 -3.03 13.44 -11.18
N GLY A 454 -3.09 12.29 -10.51
CA GLY A 454 -2.14 11.22 -10.70
C GLY A 454 -0.88 11.36 -9.84
N ASP A 455 0.11 10.56 -10.13
CA ASP A 455 1.37 10.46 -9.38
C ASP A 455 2.18 11.75 -9.51
N LEU A 456 2.32 12.47 -8.40
CA LEU A 456 3.02 13.75 -8.34
C LEU A 456 4.54 13.63 -8.52
N ASN A 457 5.10 12.42 -8.46
CA ASN A 457 6.53 12.24 -8.76
C ASN A 457 6.88 12.64 -10.19
N TRP A 458 5.90 12.65 -11.11
CA TRP A 458 6.06 13.16 -12.48
C TRP A 458 6.08 14.69 -12.58
N PHE A 459 5.78 15.39 -11.48
CA PHE A 459 5.75 16.84 -11.36
C PHE A 459 6.52 17.31 -10.11
N PRO A 460 7.86 17.17 -10.06
CA PRO A 460 8.65 17.33 -8.82
C PRO A 460 8.43 18.65 -8.08
N THR A 461 8.32 19.78 -8.82
CA THR A 461 8.07 21.10 -8.23
C THR A 461 6.68 21.16 -7.58
N ARG A 462 5.66 20.59 -8.25
CA ARG A 462 4.29 20.54 -7.72
C ARG A 462 4.19 19.58 -6.54
N TYR A 463 4.95 18.48 -6.59
CA TYR A 463 5.03 17.53 -5.49
C TYR A 463 5.66 18.18 -4.24
N ALA A 464 6.74 18.93 -4.41
CA ALA A 464 7.36 19.68 -3.30
C ALA A 464 6.38 20.69 -2.68
N ALA A 465 5.64 21.43 -3.50
CA ALA A 465 4.61 22.35 -3.04
C ALA A 465 3.46 21.62 -2.33
N TRP A 466 2.97 20.52 -2.91
CA TRP A 466 1.93 19.70 -2.30
C TRP A 466 2.33 19.17 -0.92
N ARG A 467 3.59 18.72 -0.76
CA ARG A 467 4.12 18.28 0.54
C ARG A 467 4.25 19.40 1.57
N ALA A 468 4.50 20.62 1.14
CA ALA A 468 4.59 21.79 2.02
C ALA A 468 3.23 22.38 2.37
N ASP A 469 2.18 22.08 1.60
CA ASP A 469 0.83 22.60 1.80
C ASP A 469 0.16 21.94 3.03
N ALA A 470 -0.58 22.72 3.80
CA ALA A 470 -1.35 22.22 4.93
C ALA A 470 -2.40 21.15 4.53
N VAL A 471 -2.86 21.16 3.28
CA VAL A 471 -3.74 20.12 2.73
C VAL A 471 -3.03 18.76 2.68
N SER A 472 -1.72 18.73 2.50
CA SER A 472 -0.90 17.52 2.52
C SER A 472 -0.56 17.05 3.93
N GLY A 473 -0.59 17.91 4.93
CA GLY A 473 -0.30 17.58 6.33
C GLY A 473 -1.13 16.40 6.86
N VAL A 474 -2.33 16.21 6.31
CA VAL A 474 -3.14 15.00 6.55
C VAL A 474 -2.48 13.73 6.01
N ALA A 475 -1.56 13.84 5.04
CA ALA A 475 -0.87 12.68 4.45
C ALA A 475 0.31 12.19 5.30
N GLU A 476 1.01 13.09 5.98
CA GLU A 476 2.11 12.70 6.89
C GLU A 476 1.60 12.23 8.25
N ASP A 477 0.49 12.80 8.73
CA ASP A 477 -0.16 12.32 9.97
C ASP A 477 -0.68 10.87 9.85
N LEU A 478 -1.04 10.41 8.66
CA LEU A 478 -1.49 9.04 8.46
C LEU A 478 -0.35 7.99 8.50
N THR A 479 0.90 8.41 8.38
CA THR A 479 2.05 7.54 8.68
C THR A 479 2.29 7.42 10.19
N SER A 480 1.71 8.32 10.95
CA SER A 480 1.76 8.42 12.41
C SER A 480 0.43 8.06 13.08
N ILE A 481 -0.54 7.39 12.40
CA ILE A 481 -1.67 6.81 13.14
C ILE A 481 -1.06 5.85 14.16
N PRO A 482 -1.09 6.20 15.42
CA PRO A 482 -0.42 5.43 16.44
C PRO A 482 -1.09 4.05 16.51
N MET A 483 -0.28 3.03 16.45
CA MET A 483 -0.72 1.63 16.49
C MET A 483 -1.14 1.17 17.86
N THR A 484 -0.84 1.97 18.85
CA THR A 484 -1.15 1.69 20.25
C THR A 484 -1.94 2.85 20.81
N PHE A 485 -2.94 2.50 21.56
CA PHE A 485 -3.57 3.42 22.47
C PHE A 485 -2.54 3.81 23.53
N SER A 486 -2.34 5.08 23.81
CA SER A 486 -1.48 5.52 24.91
C SER A 486 -2.04 6.73 25.63
N LEU A 487 -1.81 6.78 26.91
CA LEU A 487 -1.94 7.97 27.74
C LEU A 487 -0.55 8.32 28.26
N ASP A 488 -0.02 9.45 27.84
CA ASP A 488 1.33 9.86 28.23
C ASP A 488 1.32 10.52 29.62
N GLN A 489 2.49 10.58 30.24
CA GLN A 489 2.66 11.35 31.46
C GLN A 489 2.48 12.83 31.15
N ASN A 490 1.67 13.54 31.94
CA ASN A 490 1.51 14.99 31.77
C ASN A 490 2.83 15.75 31.91
N PHE A 491 2.99 16.80 31.13
CA PHE A 491 4.19 17.63 31.18
C PHE A 491 3.83 19.12 31.21
N PRO A 492 4.45 19.90 32.13
CA PRO A 492 5.35 19.46 33.21
C PRO A 492 4.67 18.61 34.29
N ASN A 493 5.42 17.79 35.02
CA ASN A 493 4.98 17.08 36.21
C ASN A 493 6.17 16.92 37.16
N PRO A 494 6.23 17.58 38.31
CA PRO A 494 5.20 18.45 38.92
C PRO A 494 4.85 19.67 38.06
N PHE A 495 3.63 20.24 38.25
CA PHE A 495 3.14 21.37 37.47
C PHE A 495 2.56 22.50 38.33
N ASN A 496 2.50 23.73 37.77
CA ASN A 496 1.97 24.92 38.43
C ASN A 496 1.49 25.98 37.40
N PRO A 497 0.26 26.40 37.41
CA PRO A 497 -0.93 25.61 37.74
C PRO A 497 -1.42 24.80 36.54
N SER A 498 -0.76 24.90 35.39
CA SER A 498 -1.18 24.26 34.13
C SER A 498 -0.23 23.16 33.70
N THR A 499 -0.77 22.13 33.06
CA THR A 499 -0.03 21.03 32.47
C THR A 499 -0.70 20.54 31.18
N LYS A 500 0.07 19.92 30.31
CA LYS A 500 -0.42 19.28 29.09
C LYS A 500 -0.54 17.78 29.31
N ILE A 501 -1.69 17.23 28.96
CA ILE A 501 -1.97 15.80 28.94
C ILE A 501 -2.01 15.38 27.48
N THR A 502 -1.08 14.53 27.07
CA THR A 502 -1.01 13.99 25.73
C THR A 502 -1.50 12.56 25.73
N PHE A 503 -2.27 12.19 24.73
CA PHE A 503 -2.73 10.82 24.55
C PHE A 503 -2.90 10.51 23.07
N THR A 504 -3.02 9.23 22.78
CA THR A 504 -3.08 8.71 21.44
C THR A 504 -4.24 7.73 21.31
N LEU A 505 -5.11 7.97 20.33
CA LEU A 505 -6.25 7.12 20.02
C LEU A 505 -5.98 6.31 18.76
N LYS A 506 -6.09 5.00 18.87
CA LYS A 506 -5.98 4.09 17.74
C LYS A 506 -7.17 4.17 16.77
N LYS A 507 -8.36 4.49 17.29
CA LYS A 507 -9.62 4.60 16.55
C LYS A 507 -10.36 5.84 17.00
N SER A 508 -11.09 6.44 16.06
CA SER A 508 -12.09 7.47 16.42
C SER A 508 -13.19 6.85 17.23
N GLY A 509 -13.68 7.60 18.21
CA GLY A 509 -14.78 7.16 19.07
C GLY A 509 -15.01 8.08 20.25
N TYR A 510 -16.08 7.79 20.99
CA TYR A 510 -16.39 8.54 22.19
C TYR A 510 -15.25 8.38 23.20
N THR A 511 -14.66 9.49 23.60
CA THR A 511 -13.50 9.58 24.47
C THR A 511 -13.84 10.39 25.70
N LEU A 512 -13.44 9.84 26.85
CA LEU A 512 -13.62 10.47 28.15
C LEU A 512 -12.25 10.61 28.83
N LEU A 513 -11.82 11.84 29.04
CA LEU A 513 -10.65 12.16 29.89
C LEU A 513 -11.16 12.77 31.18
N THR A 514 -10.90 12.12 32.30
CA THR A 514 -11.43 12.52 33.61
C THR A 514 -10.31 12.68 34.64
N VAL A 515 -10.37 13.71 35.45
CA VAL A 515 -9.43 13.99 36.54
C VAL A 515 -10.07 13.69 37.88
N TYR A 516 -9.34 13.03 38.76
CA TYR A 516 -9.76 12.61 40.10
C TYR A 516 -8.78 13.09 41.18
N ASN A 517 -9.28 13.34 42.37
CA ASN A 517 -8.47 13.52 43.56
C ASN A 517 -8.07 12.16 44.19
N VAL A 518 -7.29 12.19 45.27
CA VAL A 518 -6.85 10.98 45.98
C VAL A 518 -7.96 10.18 46.65
N LEU A 519 -9.14 10.76 46.80
CA LEU A 519 -10.33 10.08 47.34
C LEU A 519 -11.18 9.43 46.21
N GLY A 520 -10.71 9.50 44.94
CA GLY A 520 -11.44 8.97 43.79
C GLY A 520 -12.62 9.85 43.34
N GLN A 521 -12.77 11.06 43.89
CA GLN A 521 -13.80 11.99 43.45
C GLN A 521 -13.41 12.65 42.13
N ARG A 522 -14.36 12.71 41.19
CA ARG A 522 -14.17 13.38 39.90
C ARG A 522 -14.13 14.89 40.09
N ILE A 523 -13.00 15.50 39.67
CA ILE A 523 -12.74 16.92 39.81
C ILE A 523 -13.01 17.67 38.51
N ALA A 524 -12.64 17.06 37.37
CA ALA A 524 -12.84 17.65 36.05
C ALA A 524 -13.00 16.60 34.97
N THR A 525 -13.56 17.00 33.85
CA THR A 525 -13.69 16.18 32.64
C THR A 525 -13.21 17.00 31.42
N PRO A 526 -11.90 17.06 31.18
CA PRO A 526 -11.33 17.84 30.08
C PRO A 526 -11.82 17.44 28.69
N ILE A 527 -12.17 16.15 28.49
CA ILE A 527 -12.78 15.65 27.25
C ILE A 527 -13.98 14.76 27.58
N ALA A 528 -15.09 14.99 26.88
CA ALA A 528 -16.26 14.11 26.84
C ALA A 528 -16.93 14.26 25.48
N GLY A 529 -16.56 13.40 24.50
CA GLY A 529 -17.13 13.48 23.14
C GLY A 529 -16.40 12.63 22.11
N GLU A 530 -16.93 12.66 20.89
CA GLU A 530 -16.31 12.00 19.74
C GLU A 530 -14.95 12.63 19.43
N THR A 531 -13.92 11.82 19.47
CA THR A 531 -12.53 12.23 19.21
C THR A 531 -11.96 11.39 18.07
N ALA A 532 -11.28 12.03 17.13
CA ALA A 532 -10.68 11.34 15.99
C ALA A 532 -9.53 10.41 16.43
N ALA A 533 -9.21 9.41 15.61
CA ALA A 533 -7.96 8.68 15.78
C ALA A 533 -6.77 9.63 15.61
N GLY A 534 -5.67 9.40 16.35
CA GLY A 534 -4.50 10.24 16.28
C GLY A 534 -3.96 10.65 17.64
N LYS A 535 -2.94 11.51 17.63
CA LYS A 535 -2.36 12.12 18.82
C LYS A 535 -3.12 13.38 19.20
N HIS A 536 -3.47 13.51 20.48
CA HIS A 536 -4.21 14.62 21.06
C HIS A 536 -3.44 15.23 22.23
N GLU A 537 -3.59 16.52 22.40
CA GLU A 537 -3.03 17.28 23.53
C GLU A 537 -4.12 18.14 24.15
N VAL A 538 -4.25 18.07 25.46
CA VAL A 538 -5.21 18.85 26.25
C VAL A 538 -4.48 19.60 27.32
N THR A 539 -4.67 20.91 27.38
CA THR A 539 -4.16 21.72 28.50
C THR A 539 -5.13 21.62 29.67
N PHE A 540 -4.65 21.16 30.81
CA PHE A 540 -5.38 21.12 32.06
C PHE A 540 -4.92 22.25 32.98
N ASP A 541 -5.84 23.13 33.35
CA ASP A 541 -5.64 24.21 34.31
C ASP A 541 -6.20 23.80 35.67
N ALA A 542 -5.31 23.73 36.66
CA ALA A 542 -5.63 23.39 38.04
C ALA A 542 -5.56 24.60 38.97
N SER A 543 -5.72 25.83 38.48
CA SER A 543 -5.64 27.06 39.28
C SER A 543 -6.65 27.11 40.43
N ALA A 544 -7.77 26.42 40.32
CA ALA A 544 -8.80 26.29 41.37
C ALA A 544 -8.55 25.11 42.36
N LEU A 545 -7.51 24.31 42.14
CA LEU A 545 -7.26 23.09 42.92
C LEU A 545 -6.14 23.31 43.97
N SER A 546 -6.19 22.56 45.08
CA SER A 546 -5.15 22.59 46.10
C SER A 546 -3.89 21.84 45.67
N THR A 547 -2.72 22.25 46.15
CA THR A 547 -1.49 21.47 46.02
C THR A 547 -1.71 20.03 46.45
N GLY A 548 -1.29 19.07 45.62
CA GLY A 548 -1.52 17.65 45.93
C GLY A 548 -1.40 16.71 44.76
N VAL A 549 -1.66 15.44 45.04
CA VAL A 549 -1.67 14.37 44.01
C VAL A 549 -3.06 14.27 43.40
N TYR A 550 -3.08 14.16 42.08
CA TYR A 550 -4.27 13.91 41.27
C TYR A 550 -4.01 12.76 40.32
N PHE A 551 -5.09 12.15 39.82
CA PHE A 551 -5.05 11.11 38.82
C PHE A 551 -5.88 11.56 37.62
N TYR A 552 -5.45 11.22 36.41
CA TYR A 552 -6.29 11.39 35.22
C TYR A 552 -6.43 10.05 34.52
N ARG A 553 -7.65 9.80 34.04
CA ARG A 553 -8.06 8.56 33.38
C ARG A 553 -8.59 8.88 32.00
N LEU A 554 -8.09 8.16 31.02
CA LEU A 554 -8.58 8.19 29.65
C LEU A 554 -9.33 6.90 29.37
N GLU A 555 -10.54 7.04 28.78
CA GLU A 555 -11.36 5.93 28.34
C GLU A 555 -11.81 6.19 26.90
N SER A 556 -11.65 5.22 26.00
CA SER A 556 -12.14 5.28 24.62
C SER A 556 -12.17 3.89 24.00
N GLY A 557 -13.31 3.51 23.37
CA GLY A 557 -13.41 2.27 22.61
C GLY A 557 -13.10 0.98 23.38
N GLY A 558 -13.40 0.94 24.70
CA GLY A 558 -13.14 -0.22 25.57
C GLY A 558 -11.71 -0.28 26.15
N PHE A 559 -10.88 0.68 25.82
CA PHE A 559 -9.57 0.87 26.43
C PHE A 559 -9.64 1.89 27.57
N PHE A 560 -8.83 1.70 28.60
CA PHE A 560 -8.58 2.73 29.63
C PHE A 560 -7.13 2.69 30.11
N ASP A 561 -6.62 3.86 30.49
CA ASP A 561 -5.33 4.01 31.17
C ASP A 561 -5.44 5.15 32.21
N VAL A 562 -4.61 5.07 33.26
CA VAL A 562 -4.59 6.02 34.36
C VAL A 562 -3.15 6.48 34.65
N LYS A 563 -2.97 7.78 34.81
CA LYS A 563 -1.69 8.37 35.20
C LYS A 563 -1.84 9.27 36.43
N LYS A 564 -0.74 9.43 37.17
CA LYS A 564 -0.65 10.29 38.34
C LYS A 564 -0.01 11.62 37.94
N MET A 565 -0.50 12.74 38.49
CA MET A 565 0.11 14.06 38.36
C MET A 565 0.25 14.75 39.73
N LEU A 566 1.21 15.63 39.86
CA LEU A 566 1.52 16.36 41.09
C LEU A 566 1.41 17.87 40.84
N LEU A 567 0.41 18.50 41.47
CA LEU A 567 0.28 19.95 41.48
C LEU A 567 1.09 20.52 42.64
N VAL A 568 1.95 21.47 42.34
CA VAL A 568 2.72 22.26 43.32
C VAL A 568 2.43 23.74 43.09
N ARG A 569 2.34 24.49 44.18
CA ARG A 569 2.19 25.95 44.16
C ARG A 569 3.39 26.60 44.83
#